data_5b8b622780240124231a2655ca491b3b
#
_entry.id   5b8b622780240124231a2655ca491b3b
#
_cell.length_a   1.000
_cell.length_b   1.000
_cell.length_c   1.000
_cell.angle_alpha   90.00
_cell.angle_beta   90.00
_cell.angle_gamma   90.00
#
_symmetry.space_group_name_H-M   'P 1'
#
loop_
_entity.id
_entity.type
_entity.pdbx_description
1 polymer ?
#
loop_
_entity_poly.entity_id
_entity_poly.type
_entity_poly.pdbx_seq_one_letter_code
_entity_poly.pdbx_strand_id
1 'polypeptide(L)'
;IYNSIAIADLKDKISKLDKRGEVTATLERIPVKQKVIPQLYNSHTKIVFNDNKEFDCLAKNIYYEARGEGYIGKIAVAQITFNRAETGKWGYSFCNVVHARKQFSWTNKKQNPPKGADWYMAKDAAKSFVRGVRVTPLQDGNHYHASYVKPYWSGSMQKVGTIGRHIFYAEK
;
A
#
# COMPACT_ATOMS: atom_id res chain seq x y z
N ILE A 1 4.43 20.90 -16.64
CA ILE A 1 5.90 20.73 -16.52
C ILE A 1 6.25 19.88 -15.27
N TYR A 2 5.63 20.12 -14.10
CA TYR A 2 5.89 19.34 -12.87
C TYR A 2 5.53 17.85 -12.93
N ASN A 3 4.57 17.45 -13.79
CA ASN A 3 4.14 16.04 -13.89
C ASN A 3 5.12 15.12 -14.63
N SER A 4 5.86 15.66 -15.61
CA SER A 4 6.81 14.86 -16.41
C SER A 4 8.06 14.49 -15.63
N ILE A 5 8.53 15.39 -14.77
CA ILE A 5 9.72 15.18 -13.92
C ILE A 5 9.44 14.11 -12.88
N ALA A 6 8.23 14.13 -12.25
CA ALA A 6 7.86 13.15 -11.25
C ALA A 6 7.68 11.72 -11.82
N ILE A 7 7.29 11.60 -13.11
CA ILE A 7 7.19 10.28 -13.79
C ILE A 7 8.57 9.73 -14.11
N ALA A 8 9.49 10.57 -14.58
CA ALA A 8 10.86 10.16 -14.88
C ALA A 8 11.60 9.72 -13.63
N ASP A 9 11.48 10.47 -12.53
CA ASP A 9 12.07 10.15 -11.23
C ASP A 9 11.50 8.84 -10.66
N LEU A 10 10.20 8.60 -10.81
CA LEU A 10 9.57 7.35 -10.36
C LEU A 10 10.02 6.15 -11.21
N LYS A 11 10.13 6.31 -12.53
CA LYS A 11 10.64 5.26 -13.43
C LYS A 11 12.10 4.93 -13.15
N ASP A 12 12.93 5.92 -12.88
CA ASP A 12 14.34 5.72 -12.52
C ASP A 12 14.49 5.01 -11.17
N LYS A 13 13.70 5.40 -10.17
CA LYS A 13 13.63 4.71 -8.88
C LYS A 13 13.16 3.26 -9.01
N ILE A 14 12.18 3.00 -9.88
CA ILE A 14 11.68 1.64 -10.15
C ILE A 14 12.74 0.82 -10.85
N SER A 15 13.41 1.34 -11.88
CA SER A 15 14.43 0.62 -12.64
C SER A 15 15.66 0.27 -11.79
N LYS A 16 16.01 1.11 -10.83
CA LYS A 16 17.09 0.86 -9.86
C LYS A 16 16.75 -0.17 -8.80
N LEU A 17 15.44 -0.35 -8.51
CA LEU A 17 14.95 -1.29 -7.51
C LEU A 17 14.69 -2.70 -8.05
N ASP A 18 14.55 -2.85 -9.38
CA ASP A 18 14.12 -4.10 -10.04
C ASP A 18 15.28 -4.96 -10.57
N LYS A 19 16.47 -4.78 -10.07
CA LYS A 19 17.64 -5.62 -10.45
C LYS A 19 17.56 -7.08 -9.98
N ARG A 20 16.46 -7.53 -9.37
CA ARG A 20 16.29 -8.92 -8.90
C ARG A 20 15.31 -9.76 -9.72
N GLY A 21 14.88 -9.32 -10.90
CA GLY A 21 14.21 -10.19 -11.89
C GLY A 21 12.84 -10.75 -11.48
N GLU A 22 12.19 -10.25 -10.46
CA GLU A 22 10.89 -10.73 -10.03
C GLU A 22 9.83 -9.64 -10.10
N VAL A 23 8.85 -9.90 -10.94
CA VAL A 23 7.57 -9.22 -11.10
C VAL A 23 7.57 -8.04 -12.07
N THR A 24 7.03 -8.26 -13.24
CA THR A 24 6.40 -7.24 -14.08
C THR A 24 5.12 -6.69 -13.41
N ALA A 25 5.27 -6.08 -12.23
CA ALA A 25 4.20 -5.31 -11.65
C ALA A 25 4.12 -3.98 -12.41
N THR A 26 3.11 -3.83 -13.24
CA THR A 26 2.88 -2.59 -13.95
C THR A 26 2.35 -1.54 -12.97
N LEU A 27 3.12 -0.46 -12.80
CA LEU A 27 2.62 0.72 -12.08
C LEU A 27 1.78 1.54 -13.05
N GLU A 28 0.48 1.48 -12.91
CA GLU A 28 -0.43 2.33 -13.66
C GLU A 28 -0.66 3.63 -12.92
N ARG A 29 -0.50 4.71 -13.64
CA ARG A 29 -0.87 6.03 -13.18
C ARG A 29 -2.28 6.33 -13.70
N ILE A 30 -3.23 6.37 -12.81
CA ILE A 30 -4.52 6.97 -13.14
C ILE A 30 -4.29 8.47 -13.32
N PRO A 31 -4.61 9.06 -14.48
CA PRO A 31 -4.39 10.48 -14.71
C PRO A 31 -5.23 11.30 -13.71
N VAL A 32 -4.57 11.90 -12.75
CA VAL A 32 -5.21 12.81 -11.79
C VAL A 32 -5.47 14.12 -12.53
N LYS A 33 -6.61 14.22 -13.21
CA LYS A 33 -7.19 15.53 -13.49
C LYS A 33 -7.60 16.11 -12.14
N GLN A 34 -7.11 17.27 -11.80
CA GLN A 34 -7.16 17.96 -10.51
C GLN A 34 -8.53 18.14 -9.84
N LYS A 35 -9.59 17.50 -10.34
CA LYS A 35 -10.97 17.67 -9.88
C LYS A 35 -11.79 16.39 -9.71
N VAL A 36 -11.18 15.20 -9.86
CA VAL A 36 -11.96 13.95 -9.87
C VAL A 36 -11.33 12.90 -8.94
N ILE A 37 -11.20 13.22 -7.68
CA ILE A 37 -10.98 12.22 -6.64
C ILE A 37 -12.31 11.60 -6.11
N PRO A 38 -13.50 12.15 -6.33
CA PRO A 38 -14.73 11.54 -5.81
C PRO A 38 -15.17 10.23 -6.49
N GLN A 39 -14.69 9.90 -7.69
CA GLN A 39 -15.24 8.75 -8.46
C GLN A 39 -14.55 7.40 -8.22
N LEU A 40 -13.47 7.35 -7.44
CA LEU A 40 -12.79 6.10 -7.08
C LEU A 40 -13.21 5.59 -5.69
N TYR A 41 -14.17 6.23 -5.07
CA TYR A 41 -14.63 5.86 -3.73
C TYR A 41 -16.00 5.20 -3.78
N ASN A 42 -16.09 4.01 -3.24
CA ASN A 42 -17.35 3.53 -2.70
C ASN A 42 -17.89 4.58 -1.74
N SER A 43 -19.18 4.93 -1.84
CA SER A 43 -19.84 5.99 -1.05
C SER A 43 -19.71 5.82 0.48
N HIS A 44 -19.14 4.72 0.93
CA HIS A 44 -18.92 4.37 2.32
C HIS A 44 -17.52 4.68 2.83
N THR A 45 -16.53 4.92 1.95
CA THR A 45 -15.15 5.15 2.37
C THR A 45 -14.99 6.57 2.89
N LYS A 46 -14.63 6.70 4.16
CA LYS A 46 -14.36 7.99 4.83
C LYS A 46 -12.89 8.41 4.74
N ILE A 47 -12.19 8.00 3.69
CA ILE A 47 -10.79 8.37 3.53
C ILE A 47 -10.71 9.79 2.96
N VAL A 48 -10.29 10.73 3.78
CA VAL A 48 -9.98 12.10 3.37
C VAL A 48 -8.46 12.17 3.15
N PHE A 49 -8.02 12.13 1.90
CA PHE A 49 -6.57 12.12 1.57
C PHE A 49 -5.80 13.37 2.01
N ASN A 50 -6.49 14.46 2.32
CA ASN A 50 -5.88 15.67 2.85
C ASN A 50 -5.82 15.70 4.39
N ASP A 51 -6.27 14.63 5.06
CA ASP A 51 -6.19 14.51 6.51
C ASP A 51 -4.78 14.02 6.90
N ASN A 52 -4.04 14.86 7.60
CA ASN A 52 -2.69 14.52 8.08
C ASN A 52 -2.69 13.27 8.97
N LYS A 53 -3.76 13.01 9.72
CA LYS A 53 -3.88 11.83 10.58
C LYS A 53 -4.03 10.56 9.75
N GLU A 54 -4.88 10.56 8.74
CA GLU A 54 -5.05 9.43 7.83
C GLU A 54 -3.77 9.13 7.05
N PHE A 55 -3.09 10.19 6.57
CA PHE A 55 -1.79 10.06 5.93
C PHE A 55 -0.73 9.45 6.88
N ASP A 56 -0.69 9.90 8.13
CA ASP A 56 0.26 9.40 9.13
C ASP A 56 0.00 7.92 9.47
N CYS A 57 -1.28 7.51 9.61
CA CYS A 57 -1.65 6.11 9.78
C CYS A 57 -1.17 5.25 8.60
N LEU A 58 -1.39 5.68 7.36
CA LEU A 58 -0.94 4.97 6.17
C LEU A 58 0.58 4.88 6.12
N ALA A 59 1.29 5.99 6.32
CA ALA A 59 2.75 6.04 6.27
C ALA A 59 3.39 5.18 7.37
N LYS A 60 2.84 5.18 8.57
CA LYS A 60 3.29 4.29 9.66
C LYS A 60 3.07 2.83 9.32
N ASN A 61 1.91 2.48 8.76
CA ASN A 61 1.65 1.11 8.36
C ASN A 61 2.65 0.63 7.30
N ILE A 62 2.91 1.43 6.28
CA ILE A 62 3.94 1.14 5.28
C ILE A 62 5.30 0.97 5.94
N TYR A 63 5.67 1.83 6.88
CA TYR A 63 6.96 1.76 7.57
C TYR A 63 7.14 0.45 8.33
N TYR A 64 6.17 0.05 9.15
CA TYR A 64 6.32 -1.13 10.00
C TYR A 64 6.14 -2.45 9.24
N GLU A 65 5.27 -2.48 8.24
CA GLU A 65 4.96 -3.69 7.48
C GLU A 65 5.91 -3.92 6.28
N ALA A 66 6.40 -2.85 5.66
CA ALA A 66 7.21 -2.92 4.45
C ALA A 66 8.64 -2.36 4.64
N ARG A 67 9.12 -2.27 5.89
CA ARG A 67 10.52 -1.93 6.14
C ARG A 67 11.43 -3.02 5.57
N GLY A 68 12.37 -2.63 4.72
CA GLY A 68 13.23 -3.56 4.00
C GLY A 68 12.64 -4.10 2.69
N GLU A 69 11.38 -3.76 2.35
CA GLU A 69 10.84 -3.99 1.02
C GLU A 69 11.26 -2.88 0.05
N GLY A 70 11.32 -3.24 -1.25
CA GLY A 70 11.47 -2.26 -2.32
C GLY A 70 10.28 -1.30 -2.39
N TYR A 71 10.39 -0.28 -3.24
CA TYR A 71 9.38 0.78 -3.34
C TYR A 71 8.00 0.24 -3.74
N ILE A 72 7.96 -0.71 -4.70
CA ILE A 72 6.70 -1.36 -5.12
C ILE A 72 6.05 -2.11 -3.96
N GLY A 73 6.83 -2.79 -3.12
CA GLY A 73 6.32 -3.46 -1.92
C GLY A 73 5.69 -2.49 -0.91
N LYS A 74 6.25 -1.28 -0.79
CA LYS A 74 5.68 -0.22 0.03
C LYS A 74 4.34 0.29 -0.53
N ILE A 75 4.24 0.49 -1.85
CA ILE A 75 2.97 0.83 -2.52
C ILE A 75 1.96 -0.31 -2.37
N ALA A 76 2.40 -1.57 -2.47
CA ALA A 76 1.53 -2.72 -2.30
C ALA A 76 0.87 -2.76 -0.91
N VAL A 77 1.63 -2.51 0.16
CA VAL A 77 1.06 -2.41 1.52
C VAL A 77 0.06 -1.26 1.63
N ALA A 78 0.35 -0.10 1.02
CA ALA A 78 -0.60 1.01 0.96
C ALA A 78 -1.91 0.60 0.27
N GLN A 79 -1.81 -0.10 -0.85
CA GLN A 79 -2.97 -0.56 -1.61
C GLN A 79 -3.82 -1.56 -0.83
N ILE A 80 -3.21 -2.56 -0.18
CA ILE A 80 -3.97 -3.48 0.65
C ILE A 80 -4.69 -2.75 1.79
N THR A 81 -4.04 -1.78 2.42
CA THR A 81 -4.67 -0.96 3.47
C THR A 81 -5.88 -0.20 2.93
N PHE A 82 -5.75 0.37 1.74
CA PHE A 82 -6.84 1.05 1.05
C PHE A 82 -7.98 0.08 0.67
N ASN A 83 -7.67 -1.04 0.03
CA ASN A 83 -8.66 -2.03 -0.38
C ASN A 83 -9.47 -2.54 0.83
N ARG A 84 -8.82 -2.73 1.99
CA ARG A 84 -9.50 -3.07 3.24
C ARG A 84 -10.47 -1.99 3.69
N ALA A 85 -10.10 -0.72 3.57
CA ALA A 85 -10.98 0.40 3.90
C ALA A 85 -12.18 0.47 2.94
N GLU A 86 -11.98 0.16 1.65
CA GLU A 86 -13.05 0.10 0.64
C GLU A 86 -14.08 -0.99 0.96
N THR A 87 -13.65 -2.14 1.48
CA THR A 87 -14.60 -3.21 1.91
C THR A 87 -15.39 -2.84 3.15
N GLY A 88 -14.88 -1.91 3.97
CA GLY A 88 -15.47 -1.55 5.25
C GLY A 88 -15.38 -2.61 6.36
N LYS A 89 -14.92 -3.81 6.06
CA LYS A 89 -14.85 -4.95 7.00
C LYS A 89 -14.00 -4.64 8.25
N TRP A 90 -13.00 -3.80 8.10
CA TRP A 90 -12.09 -3.37 9.18
C TRP A 90 -12.21 -1.87 9.48
N GLY A 91 -13.27 -1.23 8.98
CA GLY A 91 -13.52 0.22 9.05
C GLY A 91 -13.23 0.92 7.73
N TYR A 92 -13.73 2.14 7.61
CA TYR A 92 -13.78 2.90 6.34
C TYR A 92 -12.69 3.98 6.23
N SER A 93 -11.59 3.86 6.98
CA SER A 93 -10.46 4.79 6.90
C SER A 93 -9.14 4.05 7.11
N PHE A 94 -8.01 4.67 6.75
CA PHE A 94 -6.69 4.07 7.00
C PHE A 94 -6.45 3.83 8.48
N CYS A 95 -6.75 4.82 9.31
CA CYS A 95 -6.58 4.70 10.75
C CYS A 95 -7.45 3.57 11.34
N ASN A 96 -8.71 3.45 10.88
CA ASN A 96 -9.59 2.37 11.32
C ASN A 96 -9.01 0.99 10.96
N VAL A 97 -8.60 0.81 9.70
CA VAL A 97 -8.00 -0.45 9.22
C VAL A 97 -6.72 -0.77 9.98
N VAL A 98 -5.84 0.23 10.13
CA VAL A 98 -4.53 0.04 10.78
C VAL A 98 -4.68 -0.36 12.24
N HIS A 99 -5.62 0.23 12.96
CA HIS A 99 -5.84 -0.06 14.37
C HIS A 99 -6.92 -1.12 14.64
N ALA A 100 -7.51 -1.70 13.59
CA ALA A 100 -8.44 -2.80 13.76
C ALA A 100 -7.77 -4.01 14.41
N ARG A 101 -8.50 -4.68 15.30
CA ARG A 101 -7.98 -5.78 16.10
C ARG A 101 -7.36 -6.87 15.21
N LYS A 102 -6.12 -7.27 15.51
CA LYS A 102 -5.35 -8.33 14.83
C LYS A 102 -5.04 -8.07 13.36
N GLN A 103 -5.16 -6.82 12.86
CA GLN A 103 -4.83 -6.56 11.47
C GLN A 103 -3.33 -6.38 11.26
N PHE A 104 -2.67 -5.63 12.13
CA PHE A 104 -1.23 -5.39 12.03
C PHE A 104 -0.57 -5.61 13.39
N SER A 105 0.40 -6.51 13.45
CA SER A 105 1.05 -6.94 14.69
C SER A 105 1.77 -5.82 15.43
N TRP A 106 2.27 -4.83 14.69
CA TRP A 106 3.00 -3.70 15.25
C TRP A 106 2.13 -2.79 16.12
N THR A 107 0.81 -2.75 15.90
CA THR A 107 -0.12 -1.93 16.69
C THR A 107 -0.33 -2.45 18.10
N ASN A 108 -0.02 -3.72 18.35
CA ASN A 108 -0.22 -4.39 19.65
C ASN A 108 0.99 -4.26 20.59
N LYS A 109 2.06 -3.63 20.16
CA LYS A 109 3.30 -3.50 20.92
C LYS A 109 3.79 -2.06 20.87
N LYS A 110 4.49 -1.62 21.94
CA LYS A 110 5.19 -0.34 21.92
C LYS A 110 6.27 -0.40 20.83
N GLN A 111 6.18 0.48 19.87
CA GLN A 111 7.12 0.60 18.76
C GLN A 111 8.08 1.77 18.99
N ASN A 112 9.29 1.64 18.51
CA ASN A 112 10.16 2.80 18.35
C ASN A 112 9.58 3.74 17.30
N PRO A 113 9.64 5.06 17.49
CA PRO A 113 9.18 6.00 16.48
C PRO A 113 9.81 5.76 15.11
N PRO A 114 9.06 5.91 14.01
CA PRO A 114 9.61 5.82 12.66
C PRO A 114 10.73 6.83 12.45
N LYS A 115 11.85 6.41 11.85
CA LYS A 115 13.02 7.27 11.62
C LYS A 115 13.85 6.83 10.42
N GLY A 116 14.75 7.72 10.00
CA GLY A 116 15.76 7.43 8.96
C GLY A 116 15.19 7.30 7.56
N ALA A 117 15.97 6.74 6.64
CA ALA A 117 15.65 6.61 5.23
C ALA A 117 14.36 5.81 5.00
N ASP A 118 14.15 4.72 5.75
CA ASP A 118 12.92 3.92 5.62
C ASP A 118 11.65 4.71 5.93
N TRP A 119 11.71 5.66 6.88
CA TRP A 119 10.58 6.54 7.17
C TRP A 119 10.31 7.53 6.03
N TYR A 120 11.38 8.10 5.45
CA TYR A 120 11.23 8.95 4.27
C TYR A 120 10.64 8.20 3.09
N MET A 121 11.11 6.98 2.83
CA MET A 121 10.57 6.12 1.76
C MET A 121 9.12 5.71 2.02
N ALA A 122 8.73 5.43 3.26
CA ALA A 122 7.36 5.11 3.60
C ALA A 122 6.42 6.29 3.37
N LYS A 123 6.82 7.51 3.77
CA LYS A 123 6.06 8.74 3.49
C LYS A 123 5.98 9.04 1.98
N ASP A 124 7.06 8.82 1.24
CA ASP A 124 7.07 9.03 -0.21
C ASP A 124 6.15 8.03 -0.92
N ALA A 125 6.17 6.76 -0.52
CA ALA A 125 5.24 5.75 -1.01
C ALA A 125 3.78 6.10 -0.68
N ALA A 126 3.50 6.54 0.55
CA ALA A 126 2.17 7.02 0.93
C ALA A 126 1.71 8.20 0.06
N LYS A 127 2.59 9.18 -0.18
CA LYS A 127 2.33 10.30 -1.09
C LYS A 127 2.02 9.85 -2.51
N SER A 128 2.81 8.93 -3.04
CA SER A 128 2.62 8.42 -4.40
C SER A 128 1.32 7.65 -4.51
N PHE A 129 0.98 6.84 -3.51
CA PHE A 129 -0.30 6.14 -3.44
C PHE A 129 -1.48 7.13 -3.43
N VAL A 130 -1.44 8.14 -2.57
CA VAL A 130 -2.47 9.20 -2.47
C VAL A 130 -2.61 9.96 -3.81
N ARG A 131 -1.54 10.11 -4.55
CA ARG A 131 -1.53 10.71 -5.91
C ARG A 131 -1.98 9.77 -7.03
N GLY A 132 -2.46 8.59 -6.71
CA GLY A 132 -3.03 7.65 -7.67
C GLY A 132 -2.09 6.58 -8.20
N VAL A 133 -0.88 6.41 -7.63
CA VAL A 133 -0.02 5.27 -7.97
C VAL A 133 -0.63 3.99 -7.42
N ARG A 134 -0.78 2.98 -8.26
CA ARG A 134 -1.38 1.67 -7.92
C ARG A 134 -0.50 0.53 -8.43
N VAL A 135 -0.70 -0.63 -7.83
CA VAL A 135 -0.11 -1.90 -8.28
C VAL A 135 -1.24 -2.74 -8.87
N THR A 136 -1.32 -2.78 -10.19
CA THR A 136 -2.45 -3.37 -10.95
C THR A 136 -2.85 -4.77 -10.51
N PRO A 137 -1.91 -5.74 -10.31
CA PRO A 137 -2.30 -7.07 -9.87
C PRO A 137 -2.99 -7.15 -8.51
N LEU A 138 -2.95 -6.06 -7.71
CA LEU A 138 -3.48 -6.02 -6.35
C LEU A 138 -4.81 -5.28 -6.23
N GLN A 139 -5.53 -5.00 -7.33
CA GLN A 139 -6.79 -4.24 -7.29
C GLN A 139 -7.80 -4.82 -6.28
N ASP A 140 -7.96 -6.14 -6.26
CA ASP A 140 -8.90 -6.83 -5.37
C ASP A 140 -8.20 -7.46 -4.15
N GLY A 141 -6.89 -7.28 -4.02
CA GLY A 141 -6.10 -7.83 -2.92
C GLY A 141 -6.44 -7.18 -1.59
N ASN A 142 -6.68 -8.00 -0.56
CA ASN A 142 -6.97 -7.52 0.79
C ASN A 142 -6.23 -8.31 1.89
N HIS A 143 -5.49 -9.35 1.52
CA HIS A 143 -4.69 -10.16 2.43
C HIS A 143 -3.26 -10.32 1.90
N TYR A 144 -2.31 -10.48 2.80
CA TYR A 144 -0.94 -10.88 2.47
C TYR A 144 -0.25 -11.54 3.67
N HIS A 145 0.81 -12.27 3.37
CA HIS A 145 1.74 -12.79 4.35
C HIS A 145 3.16 -12.81 3.80
N ALA A 146 4.15 -12.89 4.69
CA ALA A 146 5.54 -13.06 4.27
C ALA A 146 5.74 -14.42 3.60
N SER A 147 6.55 -14.49 2.55
CA SER A 147 6.73 -15.68 1.71
C SER A 147 7.27 -16.91 2.46
N TYR A 148 7.88 -16.70 3.62
CA TYR A 148 8.42 -17.77 4.47
C TYR A 148 7.41 -18.34 5.50
N VAL A 149 6.17 -17.83 5.52
CA VAL A 149 5.07 -18.39 6.33
C VAL A 149 3.95 -18.90 5.43
N LYS A 150 3.19 -19.88 5.92
CA LYS A 150 2.04 -20.45 5.21
C LYS A 150 0.82 -20.43 6.15
N PRO A 151 0.05 -19.34 6.20
CA PRO A 151 -1.15 -19.25 7.02
C PRO A 151 -2.21 -20.24 6.51
N TYR A 152 -3.01 -20.78 7.42
CA TYR A 152 -4.07 -21.74 7.08
C TYR A 152 -5.09 -21.18 6.06
N TRP A 153 -5.39 -19.87 6.14
CA TRP A 153 -6.35 -19.22 5.27
C TRP A 153 -5.85 -19.04 3.82
N SER A 154 -4.53 -19.09 3.58
CA SER A 154 -3.97 -18.84 2.25
C SER A 154 -4.40 -19.86 1.19
N GLY A 155 -4.76 -21.08 1.60
CA GLY A 155 -5.26 -22.13 0.72
C GLY A 155 -6.69 -21.89 0.20
N SER A 156 -7.49 -21.12 0.91
CA SER A 156 -8.88 -20.81 0.53
C SER A 156 -9.03 -19.53 -0.28
N MET A 157 -7.97 -18.73 -0.40
CA MET A 157 -7.97 -17.44 -1.09
C MET A 157 -7.38 -17.52 -2.49
N GLN A 158 -7.71 -16.56 -3.33
CA GLN A 158 -7.11 -16.40 -4.64
C GLN A 158 -5.78 -15.65 -4.51
N LYS A 159 -4.65 -16.29 -4.87
CA LYS A 159 -3.37 -15.61 -4.98
C LYS A 159 -3.41 -14.62 -6.14
N VAL A 160 -3.12 -13.33 -5.87
CA VAL A 160 -3.13 -12.25 -6.87
C VAL A 160 -1.72 -11.78 -7.24
N GLY A 161 -0.69 -12.08 -6.44
CA GLY A 161 0.68 -11.73 -6.79
C GLY A 161 1.69 -12.02 -5.70
N THR A 162 2.97 -11.88 -6.05
CA THR A 162 4.10 -11.89 -5.12
C THR A 162 4.93 -10.64 -5.39
N ILE A 163 5.21 -9.84 -4.38
CA ILE A 163 6.01 -8.63 -4.47
C ILE A 163 7.00 -8.61 -3.32
N GLY A 164 8.28 -8.61 -3.63
CA GLY A 164 9.33 -8.73 -2.63
C GLY A 164 9.15 -10.02 -1.80
N ARG A 165 9.08 -9.89 -0.50
CA ARG A 165 8.89 -11.01 0.42
C ARG A 165 7.44 -11.23 0.84
N HIS A 166 6.48 -10.62 0.14
CA HIS A 166 5.05 -10.76 0.44
C HIS A 166 4.29 -11.46 -0.69
N ILE A 167 3.38 -12.36 -0.31
CA ILE A 167 2.42 -13.01 -1.20
C ILE A 167 1.05 -12.42 -0.89
N PHE A 168 0.37 -11.95 -1.93
CA PHE A 168 -0.90 -11.21 -1.84
C PHE A 168 -2.07 -12.05 -2.34
N TYR A 169 -3.23 -11.84 -1.71
CA TYR A 169 -4.44 -12.61 -1.96
C TYR A 169 -5.68 -11.73 -1.98
N ALA A 170 -6.68 -12.15 -2.77
CA ALA A 170 -8.05 -11.66 -2.74
C ALA A 170 -8.99 -12.71 -2.11
N GLU A 171 -10.05 -12.26 -1.47
CA GLU A 171 -11.18 -13.14 -1.10
C GLU A 171 -11.84 -13.65 -2.39
N LYS A 172 -12.29 -14.93 -2.41
CA LYS A 172 -13.02 -15.52 -3.54
C LYS A 172 -14.47 -15.06 -3.54
#